data_81dd4176df01249f6d4c94b690febead
#
_entry.id   81dd4176df01249f6d4c94b690febead
#
_cell.length_a   1.000
_cell.length_b   1.000
_cell.length_c   1.000
_cell.angle_alpha   90.00
_cell.angle_beta   90.00
_cell.angle_gamma   90.00
#
_symmetry.space_group_name_H-M   'P 1'
#
loop_
_entity.id
_entity.type
_entity.pdbx_description
1 polymer ?
#
loop_
_entity_poly.entity_id
_entity_poly.type
_entity_poly.pdbx_seq_one_letter_code
_entity_poly.pdbx_strand_id
1 'polypeptide(L)'
;MNSGHDVIVGITHNVVFPVTVTGSDDSGLSFADVDLKGPHGGFYTTDAFCETATACTTVFTANAHPAPGSDDPVDLANANAGTWSVDALVDANDGDSVFAPGVGSFGLKRAAQLTVNASPEPVAKGARITVTGKLVRADWDTYRYAGYAGRGVKLQFRPKGSSTYTTVATVKTSGTGTLRATVKAVRDGYWRWKFTGTTTTTGPATAAGDYVDVRP
;
A
#
# COMPACT_ATOMS: atom_id res chain seq x y z
N MET A 1 0.89 -14.03 -10.46
CA MET A 1 0.37 -12.85 -9.68
C MET A 1 1.24 -12.70 -8.44
N ASN A 2 1.38 -11.49 -7.93
CA ASN A 2 2.13 -11.22 -6.69
C ASN A 2 1.42 -11.83 -5.44
N SER A 3 1.11 -13.12 -5.52
CA SER A 3 0.43 -13.94 -4.49
C SER A 3 -0.80 -13.28 -3.86
N GLY A 4 -1.55 -12.45 -4.63
CA GLY A 4 -2.70 -11.69 -4.14
C GLY A 4 -2.35 -10.49 -3.26
N HIS A 5 -1.08 -10.12 -3.16
CA HIS A 5 -0.65 -8.94 -2.41
C HIS A 5 -0.78 -7.66 -3.23
N ASP A 6 -1.13 -6.57 -2.55
CA ASP A 6 -1.17 -5.24 -3.16
C ASP A 6 0.24 -4.81 -3.60
N VAL A 7 0.32 -4.12 -4.74
CA VAL A 7 1.51 -3.41 -5.20
C VAL A 7 1.50 -2.01 -4.57
N ILE A 8 2.50 -1.70 -3.76
CA ILE A 8 2.56 -0.46 -3.00
C ILE A 8 3.63 0.44 -3.60
N VAL A 9 3.22 1.58 -4.14
CA VAL A 9 4.12 2.50 -4.84
C VAL A 9 4.26 3.81 -4.05
N GLY A 10 5.52 4.18 -3.78
CA GLY A 10 5.91 5.47 -3.18
C GLY A 10 6.10 6.57 -4.21
N ILE A 11 7.09 7.44 -3.96
CA ILE A 11 7.45 8.56 -4.86
C ILE A 11 8.92 8.56 -5.27
N THR A 12 9.74 7.62 -4.81
CA THR A 12 11.20 7.68 -4.96
C THR A 12 11.81 6.51 -5.72
N HIS A 13 11.09 5.38 -5.79
CA HIS A 13 11.62 4.16 -6.39
C HIS A 13 10.55 3.48 -7.22
N ASN A 14 10.97 2.89 -8.33
CA ASN A 14 10.15 1.98 -9.11
C ASN A 14 9.86 0.73 -8.30
N VAL A 15 8.67 0.16 -8.48
CA VAL A 15 8.27 -1.10 -7.87
C VAL A 15 8.16 -2.14 -8.97
N VAL A 16 9.03 -3.13 -8.89
CA VAL A 16 9.06 -4.26 -9.82
C VAL A 16 8.28 -5.41 -9.20
N PHE A 17 7.36 -6.01 -9.96
CA PHE A 17 6.56 -7.13 -9.49
C PHE A 17 6.28 -8.15 -10.60
N PRO A 18 6.36 -9.47 -10.29
CA PRO A 18 6.07 -10.52 -11.26
C PRO A 18 4.56 -10.77 -11.38
N VAL A 19 4.14 -11.14 -12.59
CA VAL A 19 2.83 -11.72 -12.87
C VAL A 19 3.05 -13.07 -13.52
N THR A 20 2.50 -14.13 -12.91
CA THR A 20 2.57 -15.49 -13.43
C THR A 20 1.17 -15.91 -13.88
N VAL A 21 1.03 -16.29 -15.13
CA VAL A 21 -0.14 -16.93 -15.71
C VAL A 21 0.07 -18.43 -15.66
N THR A 22 -0.93 -19.17 -15.18
CA THR A 22 -0.88 -20.63 -15.13
C THR A 22 -2.04 -21.21 -15.92
N GLY A 23 -1.79 -22.30 -16.61
CA GLY A 23 -2.76 -23.01 -17.40
C GLY A 23 -2.30 -24.44 -17.68
N SER A 24 -3.07 -25.20 -18.46
CA SER A 24 -2.71 -26.52 -18.91
C SER A 24 -3.17 -26.72 -20.35
N ASP A 25 -2.33 -27.33 -21.12
CA ASP A 25 -2.56 -27.78 -22.49
C ASP A 25 -1.80 -29.10 -22.65
N ASP A 26 -2.26 -30.00 -23.54
CA ASP A 26 -1.64 -31.32 -23.70
C ASP A 26 -0.27 -31.23 -24.43
N SER A 27 -0.05 -30.18 -25.22
CA SER A 27 1.23 -29.83 -25.83
C SER A 27 2.12 -28.95 -24.93
N GLY A 28 1.53 -28.37 -23.88
CA GLY A 28 2.15 -27.41 -22.97
C GLY A 28 2.09 -25.97 -23.49
N LEU A 29 2.20 -25.00 -22.56
CA LEU A 29 2.18 -23.57 -22.86
C LEU A 29 3.51 -23.13 -23.49
N SER A 30 3.45 -22.22 -24.46
CA SER A 30 4.61 -21.65 -25.15
C SER A 30 4.83 -20.17 -24.84
N PHE A 31 3.74 -19.40 -24.74
CA PHE A 31 3.79 -17.94 -24.62
C PHE A 31 2.55 -17.39 -23.94
N ALA A 32 2.61 -16.19 -23.39
CA ALA A 32 1.43 -15.43 -23.01
C ALA A 32 1.65 -13.92 -23.15
N ASP A 33 0.66 -13.21 -23.70
CA ASP A 33 0.53 -11.77 -23.54
C ASP A 33 -0.24 -11.48 -22.25
N VAL A 34 0.26 -10.56 -21.43
CA VAL A 34 -0.37 -10.17 -20.17
C VAL A 34 -0.71 -8.69 -20.19
N ASP A 35 -2.00 -8.41 -20.07
CA ASP A 35 -2.55 -7.07 -19.94
C ASP A 35 -2.95 -6.76 -18.51
N LEU A 36 -2.47 -5.64 -17.97
CA LEU A 36 -2.93 -5.06 -16.70
C LEU A 36 -3.81 -3.86 -17.01
N LYS A 37 -5.06 -3.89 -16.55
CA LYS A 37 -6.04 -2.83 -16.77
C LYS A 37 -6.47 -2.22 -15.45
N GLY A 38 -6.18 -0.94 -15.29
CA GLY A 38 -6.44 -0.18 -14.08
C GLY A 38 -7.49 0.91 -14.25
N PRO A 39 -7.80 1.63 -13.16
CA PRO A 39 -8.70 2.79 -13.18
C PRO A 39 -8.17 3.89 -14.11
N HIS A 40 -9.12 4.66 -14.68
CA HIS A 40 -8.84 5.88 -15.46
C HIS A 40 -7.86 5.67 -16.62
N GLY A 41 -7.97 4.53 -17.31
CA GLY A 41 -7.16 4.24 -18.49
C GLY A 41 -5.74 3.76 -18.18
N GLY A 42 -5.43 3.42 -16.94
CA GLY A 42 -4.18 2.74 -16.62
C GLY A 42 -4.07 1.42 -17.37
N PHE A 43 -3.01 1.23 -18.14
CA PHE A 43 -2.80 0.06 -18.96
C PHE A 43 -1.31 -0.28 -19.06
N TYR A 44 -1.01 -1.57 -18.91
CA TYR A 44 0.30 -2.15 -19.13
C TYR A 44 0.13 -3.43 -19.93
N THR A 45 0.99 -3.68 -20.89
CA THR A 45 1.05 -4.95 -21.61
C THR A 45 2.49 -5.44 -21.68
N THR A 46 2.70 -6.74 -21.60
CA THR A 46 4.02 -7.34 -21.81
C THR A 46 3.92 -8.84 -22.08
N ASP A 47 4.89 -9.32 -22.81
CA ASP A 47 5.09 -10.73 -23.12
C ASP A 47 5.56 -11.50 -21.88
N ALA A 48 5.01 -12.67 -21.67
CA ALA A 48 5.41 -13.63 -20.65
C ALA A 48 5.97 -14.89 -21.31
N PHE A 49 7.20 -15.21 -20.98
CA PHE A 49 7.81 -16.47 -21.42
C PHE A 49 7.45 -17.59 -20.47
N CYS A 50 7.23 -18.80 -21.02
CA CYS A 50 6.86 -19.95 -20.22
C CYS A 50 8.10 -20.69 -19.73
N GLU A 51 8.33 -20.66 -18.41
CA GLU A 51 9.42 -21.39 -17.77
C GLU A 51 9.11 -22.88 -17.65
N THR A 52 7.82 -23.23 -17.68
CA THR A 52 7.33 -24.61 -17.62
C THR A 52 6.16 -24.80 -18.60
N ALA A 53 5.78 -26.05 -18.87
CA ALA A 53 4.62 -26.38 -19.70
C ALA A 53 3.28 -25.83 -19.14
N THR A 54 3.25 -25.28 -17.94
CA THR A 54 2.02 -24.85 -17.25
C THR A 54 2.11 -23.44 -16.65
N ALA A 55 3.22 -22.73 -16.82
CA ALA A 55 3.42 -21.41 -16.21
C ALA A 55 4.29 -20.49 -17.07
N CYS A 56 3.78 -19.30 -17.32
CA CYS A 56 4.47 -18.21 -18.03
C CYS A 56 4.57 -17.01 -17.08
N THR A 57 5.76 -16.43 -16.94
CA THR A 57 6.00 -15.29 -16.03
C THR A 57 6.53 -14.09 -16.79
N THR A 58 6.02 -12.92 -16.44
CA THR A 58 6.57 -11.64 -16.85
C THR A 58 6.75 -10.72 -15.66
N VAL A 59 7.47 -9.61 -15.86
CA VAL A 59 7.81 -8.64 -14.82
C VAL A 59 7.35 -7.26 -15.25
N PHE A 60 6.54 -6.63 -14.41
CA PHE A 60 6.08 -5.25 -14.58
C PHE A 60 6.85 -4.29 -13.68
N THR A 61 7.01 -3.07 -14.16
CA THR A 61 7.61 -1.97 -13.40
C THR A 61 6.61 -0.84 -13.23
N ALA A 62 6.14 -0.61 -12.01
CA ALA A 62 5.31 0.55 -11.67
C ALA A 62 6.20 1.75 -11.36
N ASN A 63 6.08 2.81 -12.16
CA ASN A 63 6.88 4.03 -12.03
C ASN A 63 5.99 5.21 -11.62
N ALA A 64 6.20 5.74 -10.41
CA ALA A 64 5.49 6.92 -9.92
C ALA A 64 6.32 8.22 -10.06
N HIS A 65 7.52 8.14 -10.61
CA HIS A 65 8.39 9.29 -10.82
C HIS A 65 9.19 9.09 -12.11
N PRO A 66 8.55 9.29 -13.27
CA PRO A 66 9.21 9.15 -14.56
C PRO A 66 10.35 10.14 -14.71
N ALA A 67 11.36 9.77 -15.48
CA ALA A 67 12.40 10.72 -15.87
C ALA A 67 11.77 11.84 -16.75
N PRO A 68 12.22 13.09 -16.62
CA PRO A 68 11.75 14.17 -17.50
C PRO A 68 11.91 13.78 -18.97
N GLY A 69 10.82 13.85 -19.75
CA GLY A 69 10.79 13.48 -21.15
C GLY A 69 10.65 11.97 -21.43
N SER A 70 10.33 11.19 -20.42
CA SER A 70 9.91 9.79 -20.61
C SER A 70 8.48 9.77 -21.18
N ASP A 71 8.33 9.20 -22.37
CA ASP A 71 7.02 8.86 -22.96
C ASP A 71 6.59 7.45 -22.55
N ASP A 72 7.09 6.93 -21.42
CA ASP A 72 6.73 5.62 -20.94
C ASP A 72 5.22 5.62 -20.61
N PRO A 73 4.38 4.81 -21.28
CA PRO A 73 2.93 4.78 -21.05
C PRO A 73 2.53 4.33 -19.64
N VAL A 74 3.50 4.06 -18.82
CA VAL A 74 3.43 3.46 -17.50
C VAL A 74 3.52 4.49 -16.37
N ASP A 75 3.48 5.78 -16.69
CA ASP A 75 3.52 6.85 -15.70
C ASP A 75 2.25 6.87 -14.85
N LEU A 76 2.41 6.52 -13.58
CA LEU A 76 1.31 6.47 -12.64
C LEU A 76 0.84 7.88 -12.24
N ALA A 77 -0.41 8.17 -12.48
CA ALA A 77 -1.15 9.26 -11.86
C ALA A 77 -1.91 8.79 -10.60
N ASN A 78 -2.27 9.71 -9.73
CA ASN A 78 -3.08 9.43 -8.54
C ASN A 78 -4.39 8.69 -8.86
N ALA A 79 -4.96 8.94 -10.02
CA ALA A 79 -6.18 8.34 -10.52
C ALA A 79 -6.05 6.84 -10.82
N ASN A 80 -4.84 6.35 -11.11
CA ASN A 80 -4.59 4.94 -11.39
C ASN A 80 -4.54 4.07 -10.12
N ALA A 81 -4.54 4.67 -8.93
CA ALA A 81 -4.60 3.91 -7.69
C ALA A 81 -5.96 3.22 -7.51
N GLY A 82 -5.96 1.91 -7.28
CA GLY A 82 -7.18 1.13 -7.12
C GLY A 82 -6.98 -0.33 -7.47
N THR A 83 -8.09 -1.00 -7.80
CA THR A 83 -8.06 -2.40 -8.25
C THR A 83 -7.72 -2.46 -9.73
N TRP A 84 -6.76 -3.29 -10.06
CA TRP A 84 -6.34 -3.61 -11.41
C TRP A 84 -6.75 -5.03 -11.75
N SER A 85 -7.24 -5.27 -12.97
CA SER A 85 -7.51 -6.60 -13.52
C SER A 85 -6.35 -7.08 -14.38
N VAL A 86 -6.25 -8.39 -14.49
CA VAL A 86 -5.27 -9.07 -15.35
C VAL A 86 -6.04 -9.83 -16.41
N ASP A 87 -5.77 -9.52 -17.67
CA ASP A 87 -6.20 -10.32 -18.81
C ASP A 87 -4.99 -11.07 -19.38
N ALA A 88 -5.18 -12.21 -20.00
CA ALA A 88 -4.10 -12.96 -20.64
C ALA A 88 -4.57 -13.58 -21.96
N LEU A 89 -3.74 -13.46 -22.99
CA LEU A 89 -3.76 -14.32 -24.17
C LEU A 89 -2.68 -15.37 -23.97
N VAL A 90 -3.01 -16.63 -24.10
CA VAL A 90 -2.08 -17.74 -23.84
C VAL A 90 -2.02 -18.64 -25.07
N ASP A 91 -0.82 -18.93 -25.53
CA ASP A 91 -0.55 -19.81 -26.67
C ASP A 91 0.08 -21.13 -26.17
N ALA A 92 -0.31 -22.22 -26.82
CA ALA A 92 0.23 -23.56 -26.64
C ALA A 92 1.26 -23.94 -27.72
N ASN A 93 2.02 -25.00 -27.50
CA ASN A 93 3.07 -25.43 -28.46
C ASN A 93 2.54 -25.99 -29.79
N ASP A 94 1.30 -26.46 -29.83
CA ASP A 94 0.64 -26.96 -31.06
C ASP A 94 -0.10 -25.87 -31.86
N GLY A 95 -0.09 -24.63 -31.33
CA GLY A 95 -0.70 -23.45 -31.96
C GLY A 95 -2.10 -23.11 -31.47
N ASP A 96 -2.62 -23.83 -30.50
CA ASP A 96 -3.85 -23.43 -29.80
C ASP A 96 -3.63 -22.14 -29.01
N SER A 97 -4.66 -21.27 -29.05
CA SER A 97 -4.60 -19.95 -28.40
C SER A 97 -5.91 -19.63 -27.69
N VAL A 98 -5.81 -19.10 -26.46
CA VAL A 98 -6.97 -18.75 -25.63
C VAL A 98 -6.80 -17.36 -25.03
N PHE A 99 -7.78 -16.47 -25.31
CA PHE A 99 -7.91 -15.21 -24.60
C PHE A 99 -8.78 -15.38 -23.35
N ALA A 100 -8.22 -15.03 -22.21
CA ALA A 100 -8.85 -15.17 -20.91
C ALA A 100 -8.91 -13.80 -20.18
N PRO A 101 -10.04 -13.08 -20.25
CA PRO A 101 -10.21 -11.80 -19.57
C PRO A 101 -10.46 -12.00 -18.08
N GLY A 102 -9.93 -11.10 -17.25
CA GLY A 102 -10.19 -11.06 -15.83
C GLY A 102 -9.67 -12.27 -15.04
N VAL A 103 -8.58 -12.90 -15.49
CA VAL A 103 -7.99 -14.08 -14.82
C VAL A 103 -7.42 -13.79 -13.45
N GLY A 104 -7.29 -12.52 -13.09
CA GLY A 104 -6.81 -12.11 -11.78
C GLY A 104 -7.01 -10.63 -11.50
N SER A 105 -6.72 -10.24 -10.26
CA SER A 105 -6.73 -8.83 -9.87
C SER A 105 -5.79 -8.58 -8.70
N PHE A 106 -5.34 -7.33 -8.56
CA PHE A 106 -4.53 -6.86 -7.42
C PHE A 106 -4.85 -5.41 -7.12
N GLY A 107 -4.44 -4.93 -5.94
CA GLY A 107 -4.53 -3.51 -5.60
C GLY A 107 -3.23 -2.79 -5.94
N LEU A 108 -3.28 -1.74 -6.77
CA LEU A 108 -2.18 -0.80 -6.92
C LEU A 108 -2.43 0.36 -5.96
N LYS A 109 -1.59 0.50 -4.91
CA LYS A 109 -1.85 1.41 -3.80
C LYS A 109 -0.73 2.42 -3.62
N ARG A 110 -1.15 3.64 -3.32
CA ARG A 110 -0.26 4.74 -2.93
C ARG A 110 0.30 4.45 -1.53
N ALA A 111 1.62 4.52 -1.37
CA ALA A 111 2.26 4.36 -0.08
C ALA A 111 1.84 5.47 0.89
N ALA A 112 1.63 5.15 2.16
CA ALA A 112 1.33 6.12 3.18
C ALA A 112 2.37 6.06 4.32
N GLN A 113 2.53 7.19 5.01
CA GLN A 113 3.42 7.33 6.17
C GLN A 113 2.63 7.93 7.34
N LEU A 114 2.98 7.50 8.55
CA LEU A 114 2.29 7.92 9.76
C LEU A 114 3.30 8.16 10.88
N THR A 115 3.23 9.33 11.49
CA THR A 115 4.07 9.72 12.63
C THR A 115 3.27 9.68 13.93
N VAL A 116 3.97 9.66 15.07
CA VAL A 116 3.40 9.81 16.41
C VAL A 116 4.35 10.61 17.32
N ASN A 117 3.78 11.41 18.21
CA ASN A 117 4.47 12.03 19.33
C ASN A 117 3.47 12.21 20.47
N ALA A 118 3.79 11.72 21.65
CA ALA A 118 3.01 11.83 22.88
C ALA A 118 3.74 12.74 23.87
N SER A 119 3.09 13.78 24.36
CA SER A 119 3.74 14.82 25.18
C SER A 119 2.75 15.40 26.21
N PRO A 120 3.21 15.86 27.41
CA PRO A 120 4.57 15.80 27.92
C PRO A 120 4.98 14.42 28.42
N GLU A 121 6.30 14.21 28.53
CA GLU A 121 6.91 13.03 29.15
C GLU A 121 8.23 13.42 29.83
N PRO A 122 8.49 12.97 31.07
CA PRO A 122 7.60 12.16 31.89
C PRO A 122 6.36 12.93 32.36
N VAL A 123 5.33 12.18 32.81
CA VAL A 123 4.07 12.78 33.26
C VAL A 123 3.58 12.18 34.58
N ALA A 124 2.89 12.96 35.43
CA ALA A 124 2.28 12.45 36.64
C ALA A 124 1.09 11.52 36.33
N LYS A 125 0.90 10.48 37.14
CA LYS A 125 -0.22 9.51 36.97
C LYS A 125 -1.57 10.22 36.98
N GLY A 126 -2.37 9.93 35.94
CA GLY A 126 -3.71 10.52 35.75
C GLY A 126 -3.69 11.89 35.06
N ALA A 127 -2.53 12.50 34.86
CA ALA A 127 -2.42 13.74 34.09
C ALA A 127 -2.72 13.55 32.61
N ARG A 128 -3.01 14.65 31.93
CA ARG A 128 -3.32 14.66 30.49
C ARG A 128 -2.06 14.76 29.66
N ILE A 129 -1.96 13.93 28.65
CA ILE A 129 -1.00 14.05 27.56
C ILE A 129 -1.72 14.35 26.24
N THR A 130 -1.01 14.97 25.33
CA THR A 130 -1.47 15.14 23.93
C THR A 130 -0.68 14.21 23.03
N VAL A 131 -1.39 13.36 22.28
CA VAL A 131 -0.76 12.53 21.26
C VAL A 131 -1.04 13.17 19.91
N THR A 132 0.02 13.57 19.22
CA THR A 132 -0.01 14.15 17.89
C THR A 132 0.50 13.15 16.85
N GLY A 133 0.25 13.44 15.58
CA GLY A 133 0.76 12.68 14.45
C GLY A 133 0.39 13.32 13.13
N LYS A 134 0.91 12.76 12.06
CA LYS A 134 0.61 13.18 10.69
C LYS A 134 0.50 11.98 9.79
N LEU A 135 -0.63 11.85 9.10
CA LEU A 135 -0.84 10.89 8.03
C LEU A 135 -0.61 11.59 6.69
N VAL A 136 0.34 11.09 5.94
CA VAL A 136 0.60 11.53 4.57
C VAL A 136 0.55 10.33 3.62
N ARG A 137 0.30 10.58 2.33
CA ARG A 137 0.38 9.54 1.30
C ARG A 137 1.14 10.04 0.08
N ALA A 138 1.70 9.13 -0.67
CA ALA A 138 2.34 9.41 -1.95
C ALA A 138 1.34 10.14 -2.88
N ASP A 139 1.77 11.22 -3.45
CA ASP A 139 1.06 11.98 -4.48
C ASP A 139 1.89 11.84 -5.76
N TRP A 140 1.42 10.96 -6.66
CA TRP A 140 2.13 10.63 -7.90
C TRP A 140 2.09 11.77 -8.92
N ASP A 141 1.05 12.66 -8.86
CA ASP A 141 0.96 13.81 -9.77
C ASP A 141 1.95 14.92 -9.41
N THR A 142 2.34 15.01 -8.13
CA THR A 142 3.25 16.07 -7.64
C THR A 142 4.58 15.55 -7.10
N TYR A 143 4.79 14.23 -7.12
CA TYR A 143 6.02 13.53 -6.68
C TYR A 143 6.43 13.84 -5.25
N ARG A 144 5.46 13.97 -4.33
CA ARG A 144 5.71 14.25 -2.92
C ARG A 144 4.73 13.54 -2.02
N TYR A 145 5.05 13.42 -0.73
CA TYR A 145 4.07 12.99 0.25
C TYR A 145 3.19 14.16 0.67
N ALA A 146 1.89 14.08 0.39
CA ALA A 146 0.89 15.08 0.74
C ALA A 146 0.03 14.62 1.93
N GLY A 147 -0.50 15.59 2.71
CA GLY A 147 -1.40 15.31 3.84
C GLY A 147 -2.65 14.55 3.39
N TYR A 148 -3.00 13.46 4.08
CA TYR A 148 -4.17 12.66 3.75
C TYR A 148 -5.34 13.05 4.67
N ALA A 149 -6.17 13.96 4.18
CA ALA A 149 -7.26 14.59 4.93
C ALA A 149 -8.48 13.68 5.13
N GLY A 150 -9.24 13.92 6.20
CA GLY A 150 -10.57 13.34 6.45
C GLY A 150 -10.58 11.86 6.76
N ARG A 151 -9.43 11.24 7.11
CA ARG A 151 -9.30 9.80 7.36
C ARG A 151 -9.43 9.47 8.83
N GLY A 152 -10.24 8.44 9.14
CA GLY A 152 -10.32 7.88 10.48
C GLY A 152 -9.05 7.11 10.83
N VAL A 153 -8.33 7.53 11.87
CA VAL A 153 -7.10 6.90 12.34
C VAL A 153 -7.27 6.53 13.82
N LYS A 154 -6.90 5.30 14.17
CA LYS A 154 -7.05 4.77 15.52
C LYS A 154 -5.85 5.18 16.36
N LEU A 155 -6.10 5.85 17.50
CA LEU A 155 -5.11 5.98 18.55
C LEU A 155 -5.11 4.71 19.37
N GLN A 156 -3.95 4.10 19.55
CA GLN A 156 -3.77 2.86 20.28
C GLN A 156 -2.75 3.03 21.39
N PHE A 157 -2.99 2.32 22.48
CA PHE A 157 -2.11 2.23 23.64
C PHE A 157 -1.70 0.79 23.91
N ARG A 158 -0.43 0.59 24.27
CA ARG A 158 0.14 -0.68 24.72
C ARG A 158 0.89 -0.48 26.03
N PRO A 159 0.50 -1.13 27.14
CA PRO A 159 1.24 -1.07 28.39
C PRO A 159 2.70 -1.54 28.24
N LYS A 160 3.61 -0.97 29.01
CA LYS A 160 4.96 -1.51 29.18
C LYS A 160 4.89 -2.97 29.59
N GLY A 161 5.71 -3.83 28.98
CA GLY A 161 5.71 -5.28 29.21
C GLY A 161 4.62 -6.06 28.46
N SER A 162 3.69 -5.40 27.76
CA SER A 162 2.68 -6.05 26.91
C SER A 162 3.08 -6.02 25.43
N SER A 163 2.66 -7.00 24.65
CA SER A 163 2.77 -7.01 23.18
C SER A 163 1.52 -6.46 22.47
N THR A 164 0.39 -6.30 23.19
CA THR A 164 -0.92 -6.03 22.61
C THR A 164 -1.29 -4.55 22.70
N TYR A 165 -1.62 -3.95 21.54
CA TYR A 165 -2.19 -2.61 21.45
C TYR A 165 -3.72 -2.65 21.51
N THR A 166 -4.33 -1.77 22.29
CA THR A 166 -5.77 -1.54 22.34
C THR A 166 -6.12 -0.18 21.76
N THR A 167 -7.25 -0.08 21.07
CA THR A 167 -7.73 1.19 20.53
C THR A 167 -8.38 2.01 21.63
N VAL A 168 -7.91 3.25 21.81
CA VAL A 168 -8.39 4.20 22.83
C VAL A 168 -9.35 5.23 22.23
N ALA A 169 -9.08 5.66 21.00
CA ALA A 169 -9.89 6.63 20.27
C ALA A 169 -9.75 6.47 18.77
N THR A 170 -10.68 7.03 18.01
CA THR A 170 -10.56 7.22 16.55
C THR A 170 -10.68 8.70 16.25
N VAL A 171 -9.71 9.25 15.51
CA VAL A 171 -9.65 10.67 15.17
C VAL A 171 -9.60 10.82 13.66
N LYS A 172 -10.32 11.80 13.13
CA LYS A 172 -10.22 12.19 11.72
C LYS A 172 -9.03 13.12 11.51
N THR A 173 -8.23 12.87 10.46
CA THR A 173 -7.15 13.79 10.07
C THR A 173 -7.70 15.13 9.61
N SER A 174 -6.97 16.21 9.93
CA SER A 174 -7.23 17.57 9.43
C SER A 174 -7.03 17.68 7.90
N GLY A 175 -7.28 18.85 7.32
CA GLY A 175 -7.00 19.14 5.91
C GLY A 175 -5.55 18.93 5.47
N THR A 176 -4.60 18.99 6.42
CA THR A 176 -3.16 18.76 6.19
C THR A 176 -2.68 17.38 6.64
N GLY A 177 -3.60 16.47 7.02
CA GLY A 177 -3.28 15.13 7.50
C GLY A 177 -2.89 15.06 8.99
N THR A 178 -2.99 16.17 9.75
CA THR A 178 -2.61 16.22 11.17
C THR A 178 -3.62 15.48 12.05
N LEU A 179 -3.11 14.80 13.07
CA LEU A 179 -3.83 14.08 14.13
C LEU A 179 -3.53 14.72 15.47
N ARG A 180 -4.53 14.82 16.34
CA ARG A 180 -4.37 15.26 17.72
C ARG A 180 -5.44 14.63 18.61
N ALA A 181 -5.02 14.04 19.72
CA ALA A 181 -5.91 13.55 20.78
C ALA A 181 -5.31 13.87 22.15
N THR A 182 -6.18 14.17 23.13
CA THR A 182 -5.79 14.35 24.52
C THR A 182 -6.35 13.20 25.34
N VAL A 183 -5.48 12.49 26.05
CA VAL A 183 -5.80 11.31 26.85
C VAL A 183 -5.19 11.40 28.26
N LYS A 184 -5.69 10.60 29.22
CA LYS A 184 -5.08 10.48 30.54
C LYS A 184 -3.98 9.41 30.50
N ALA A 185 -2.81 9.71 31.01
CA ALA A 185 -1.71 8.78 31.21
C ALA A 185 -1.84 8.12 32.59
N VAL A 186 -2.22 6.86 32.66
CA VAL A 186 -2.49 6.14 33.92
C VAL A 186 -1.39 5.14 34.29
N ARG A 187 -0.55 4.78 33.34
CA ARG A 187 0.57 3.83 33.48
C ARG A 187 1.54 3.96 32.31
N ASP A 188 2.76 3.49 32.51
CA ASP A 188 3.80 3.40 31.48
C ASP A 188 3.33 2.63 30.25
N GLY A 189 3.72 3.10 29.07
CA GLY A 189 3.41 2.39 27.85
C GLY A 189 3.66 3.19 26.58
N TYR A 190 3.27 2.60 25.49
CA TYR A 190 3.52 3.08 24.14
C TYR A 190 2.25 3.53 23.47
N TRP A 191 2.28 4.70 22.88
CA TRP A 191 1.19 5.27 22.11
C TRP A 191 1.52 5.24 20.64
N ARG A 192 0.55 4.86 19.78
CA ARG A 192 0.69 4.91 18.33
C ARG A 192 -0.59 5.26 17.64
N TRP A 193 -0.47 5.79 16.45
CA TRP A 193 -1.56 5.88 15.50
C TRP A 193 -1.58 4.66 14.59
N LYS A 194 -2.77 4.17 14.22
CA LYS A 194 -2.96 3.10 13.24
C LYS A 194 -4.01 3.52 12.22
N PHE A 195 -3.60 3.59 10.97
CA PHE A 195 -4.46 3.73 9.80
C PHE A 195 -4.63 2.37 9.14
N THR A 196 -5.86 1.99 8.74
CA THR A 196 -6.15 0.65 8.18
C THR A 196 -5.99 0.60 6.67
N GLY A 197 -5.74 1.75 6.01
CA GLY A 197 -5.69 1.84 4.57
C GLY A 197 -7.07 2.03 3.93
N THR A 198 -7.06 2.11 2.60
CA THR A 198 -8.22 2.13 1.71
C THR A 198 -7.93 1.27 0.49
N THR A 199 -8.84 1.18 -0.45
CA THR A 199 -8.62 0.51 -1.74
C THR A 199 -7.50 1.15 -2.57
N THR A 200 -7.21 2.45 -2.34
CA THR A 200 -6.22 3.23 -3.11
C THR A 200 -4.97 3.62 -2.31
N THR A 201 -4.90 3.26 -1.04
CA THR A 201 -3.81 3.70 -0.15
C THR A 201 -3.52 2.63 0.89
N THR A 202 -2.25 2.28 1.07
CA THR A 202 -1.83 1.31 2.10
C THR A 202 -2.05 1.84 3.51
N GLY A 203 -2.17 0.94 4.47
CA GLY A 203 -2.40 1.25 5.87
C GLY A 203 -1.15 1.11 6.74
N PRO A 204 -0.34 2.19 6.91
CA PRO A 204 0.79 2.14 7.82
C PRO A 204 0.34 2.15 9.28
N ALA A 205 1.12 1.50 10.14
CA ALA A 205 1.09 1.71 11.58
C ALA A 205 2.47 2.17 12.03
N THR A 206 2.56 3.09 13.00
CA THR A 206 3.86 3.44 13.59
C THR A 206 4.42 2.21 14.32
N ALA A 207 5.58 1.73 13.91
CA ALA A 207 6.08 0.40 14.28
C ALA A 207 6.26 0.21 15.79
N ALA A 208 6.96 1.10 16.50
CA ALA A 208 7.26 0.96 17.92
C ALA A 208 6.29 1.72 18.84
N GLY A 209 5.66 2.76 18.34
CA GLY A 209 4.93 3.73 19.17
C GLY A 209 5.86 4.65 19.94
N ASP A 210 5.29 5.68 20.57
CA ASP A 210 5.99 6.64 21.41
C ASP A 210 5.77 6.30 22.88
N TYR A 211 6.86 6.19 23.64
CA TYR A 211 6.83 5.76 25.04
C TYR A 211 6.54 6.94 25.95
N VAL A 212 5.66 6.74 26.92
CA VAL A 212 5.37 7.69 27.98
C VAL A 212 5.68 7.09 29.33
N ASP A 213 6.59 7.73 30.10
CA ASP A 213 6.94 7.44 31.49
C ASP A 213 5.92 8.12 32.43
N VAL A 214 5.20 7.32 33.23
CA VAL A 214 4.16 7.79 34.17
C VAL A 214 4.63 7.63 35.58
N ARG A 215 4.89 8.77 36.26
CA ARG A 215 5.37 8.83 37.63
C ARG A 215 4.21 8.88 38.62
N PRO A 216 4.38 8.32 39.81
CA PRO A 216 3.39 8.41 40.91
C PRO A 216 2.93 9.82 41.22
#